data_aac969f31a55349e7b31761e4a9e6811
#
_entry.id   aac969f31a55349e7b31761e4a9e6811
#
_cell.length_a   1.000
_cell.length_b   1.000
_cell.length_c   1.000
_cell.angle_alpha   90.00
_cell.angle_beta   90.00
_cell.angle_gamma   90.00
#
_symmetry.space_group_name_H-M   'P 1'
#
loop_
_entity.id
_entity.type
_entity.pdbx_description
1 polymer ?
#
loop_
_entity_poly.entity_id
_entity_poly.type
_entity_poly.pdbx_seq_one_letter_code
_entity_poly.pdbx_strand_id
1 'polypeptide(L)'
;MKTFISILISLSIAAVSSVAQVSDWKPMQTPDGQPDLQGVWGNNTITPVERLDRFGERQYLTDEEQMLLERRVSEIADEDGDALFGDGVFEAALSGVVNSYDPSTGNYDQAWLVDREIHNRTSQIVDPLNGKYPPLAGEADGVTYNKPQQGNTNPESWLDLTVDDRCISYGAPYLNAGYNSYWQIVQSKTHVVIVQEMMHDARVIPLIERPHIDEKIRLWHGDSRGYFDGETLVIETTNFSDKSTFGHNRSRINIERFTRINEHQMLYSL
;
A
#
# COMPACT_ATOMS: atom_id res chain seq x y z
N MET A 1 63.67 11.17 -36.38
CA MET A 1 62.39 10.46 -36.38
C MET A 1 62.13 10.00 -34.94
N LYS A 2 61.23 10.69 -34.21
CA LYS A 2 60.81 10.31 -32.82
C LYS A 2 59.39 9.83 -32.91
N THR A 3 59.20 8.54 -32.67
CA THR A 3 57.90 7.87 -32.69
C THR A 3 57.22 8.07 -31.33
N PHE A 4 56.08 8.77 -31.30
CA PHE A 4 55.22 8.89 -30.12
C PHE A 4 54.26 7.68 -30.10
N ILE A 5 54.36 6.88 -29.06
CA ILE A 5 53.42 5.81 -28.75
C ILE A 5 52.38 6.42 -27.85
N SER A 6 51.13 6.59 -28.34
CA SER A 6 49.97 6.97 -27.55
C SER A 6 49.35 5.72 -26.91
N ILE A 7 49.44 5.64 -25.60
CA ILE A 7 48.75 4.60 -24.82
C ILE A 7 47.34 5.09 -24.54
N LEU A 8 46.34 4.44 -25.14
CA LEU A 8 44.92 4.61 -24.80
C LEU A 8 44.62 3.76 -23.56
N ILE A 9 44.39 4.43 -22.43
CA ILE A 9 43.86 3.77 -21.24
C ILE A 9 42.34 3.73 -21.37
N SER A 10 41.80 2.55 -21.66
CA SER A 10 40.36 2.29 -21.62
C SER A 10 39.90 2.12 -20.18
N LEU A 11 39.21 3.11 -19.65
CA LEU A 11 38.60 3.05 -18.34
C LEU A 11 37.27 2.26 -18.45
N SER A 12 37.31 0.99 -18.09
CA SER A 12 36.11 0.15 -17.99
C SER A 12 35.38 0.49 -16.71
N ILE A 13 34.28 1.24 -16.83
CA ILE A 13 33.33 1.44 -15.72
C ILE A 13 32.55 0.14 -15.59
N ALA A 14 32.90 -0.67 -14.59
CA ALA A 14 32.10 -1.79 -14.17
C ALA A 14 30.84 -1.22 -13.44
N ALA A 15 29.68 -1.27 -14.10
CA ALA A 15 28.42 -1.05 -13.45
C ALA A 15 28.21 -2.19 -12.44
N VAL A 16 28.38 -1.89 -11.16
CA VAL A 16 28.01 -2.81 -10.08
C VAL A 16 26.48 -2.78 -10.02
N SER A 17 25.85 -3.72 -10.72
CA SER A 17 24.46 -4.04 -10.48
C SER A 17 24.37 -4.62 -9.07
N SER A 18 23.82 -3.87 -8.12
CA SER A 18 23.43 -4.41 -6.84
C SER A 18 22.31 -5.42 -7.08
N VAL A 19 22.69 -6.67 -7.25
CA VAL A 19 21.75 -7.79 -7.18
C VAL A 19 21.27 -7.81 -5.74
N ALA A 20 20.00 -7.46 -5.55
CA ALA A 20 19.35 -7.68 -4.26
C ALA A 20 19.61 -9.14 -3.89
N GLN A 21 20.26 -9.35 -2.76
CA GLN A 21 20.58 -10.68 -2.25
C GLN A 21 19.25 -11.37 -1.99
N VAL A 22 18.86 -12.29 -2.86
CA VAL A 22 17.67 -13.12 -2.66
C VAL A 22 17.95 -13.91 -1.38
N SER A 23 17.22 -13.61 -0.34
CA SER A 23 17.29 -14.34 0.92
C SER A 23 16.92 -15.81 0.64
N ASP A 24 17.74 -16.76 1.07
CA ASP A 24 17.41 -18.20 1.02
C ASP A 24 16.31 -18.57 2.03
N TRP A 25 15.73 -17.58 2.70
CA TRP A 25 14.65 -17.79 3.65
C TRP A 25 13.37 -18.22 2.92
N LYS A 26 12.71 -19.21 3.48
CA LYS A 26 11.42 -19.71 2.99
C LYS A 26 10.41 -19.72 4.10
N PRO A 27 9.14 -19.36 3.82
CA PRO A 27 8.09 -19.47 4.81
C PRO A 27 7.88 -20.91 5.23
N MET A 28 7.49 -21.11 6.48
CA MET A 28 6.95 -22.40 6.92
C MET A 28 5.75 -22.76 6.06
N GLN A 29 5.46 -24.05 6.01
CA GLN A 29 4.27 -24.51 5.31
C GLN A 29 3.17 -24.84 6.32
N THR A 30 1.94 -24.56 5.93
CA THR A 30 0.76 -25.04 6.64
C THR A 30 0.70 -26.59 6.57
N PRO A 31 -0.11 -27.26 7.41
CA PRO A 31 -0.32 -28.70 7.32
C PRO A 31 -0.80 -29.18 5.93
N ASP A 32 -1.40 -28.29 5.14
CA ASP A 32 -1.87 -28.58 3.78
C ASP A 32 -0.80 -28.33 2.70
N GLY A 33 0.43 -27.97 3.10
CA GLY A 33 1.57 -27.76 2.19
C GLY A 33 1.58 -26.40 1.48
N GLN A 34 0.80 -25.44 1.92
CA GLN A 34 0.80 -24.06 1.41
C GLN A 34 1.81 -23.21 2.18
N PRO A 35 2.41 -22.17 1.56
CA PRO A 35 3.17 -21.17 2.30
C PRO A 35 2.33 -20.59 3.44
N ASP A 36 2.89 -20.55 4.64
CA ASP A 36 2.18 -20.04 5.82
C ASP A 36 2.26 -18.50 5.88
N LEU A 37 1.14 -17.86 5.58
CA LEU A 37 0.96 -16.40 5.65
C LEU A 37 0.13 -16.00 6.87
N GLN A 38 -0.27 -16.97 7.72
CA GLN A 38 -1.11 -16.69 8.87
C GLN A 38 -0.42 -15.75 9.87
N GLY A 39 -1.22 -14.96 10.52
CA GLY A 39 -0.74 -14.02 11.53
C GLY A 39 -1.52 -12.70 11.50
N VAL A 40 -1.03 -11.77 12.31
CA VAL A 40 -1.50 -10.38 12.32
C VAL A 40 -0.38 -9.53 11.72
N TRP A 41 -0.72 -8.77 10.69
CA TRP A 41 0.20 -7.98 9.90
C TRP A 41 -0.21 -6.51 9.94
N GLY A 42 0.71 -5.63 10.30
CA GLY A 42 0.49 -4.20 10.34
C GLY A 42 1.05 -3.51 9.10
N ASN A 43 0.37 -2.48 8.61
CA ASN A 43 0.92 -1.56 7.62
C ASN A 43 1.30 -0.26 8.32
N ASN A 44 2.56 -0.13 8.68
CA ASN A 44 3.07 0.97 9.49
C ASN A 44 3.90 1.98 8.70
N THR A 45 3.91 1.85 7.37
CA THR A 45 4.74 2.71 6.51
C THR A 45 4.28 4.16 6.56
N ILE A 46 5.25 5.08 6.62
CA ILE A 46 5.02 6.51 6.40
C ILE A 46 5.25 6.92 4.95
N THR A 47 5.73 6.00 4.11
CA THR A 47 6.00 6.30 2.70
C THR A 47 4.69 6.71 2.02
N PRO A 48 4.63 7.89 1.38
CA PRO A 48 3.41 8.36 0.72
C PRO A 48 3.00 7.44 -0.42
N VAL A 49 1.70 7.36 -0.68
CA VAL A 49 1.19 6.56 -1.79
C VAL A 49 1.74 7.11 -3.10
N GLU A 50 1.53 8.40 -3.35
CA GLU A 50 2.10 9.11 -4.49
C GLU A 50 3.40 9.80 -4.12
N ARG A 51 4.34 9.83 -5.07
CA ARG A 51 5.60 10.54 -4.89
C ARG A 51 5.39 12.04 -4.78
N LEU A 52 5.97 12.66 -3.75
CA LEU A 52 5.96 14.10 -3.61
C LEU A 52 6.75 14.76 -4.75
N ASP A 53 6.25 15.86 -5.29
CA ASP A 53 6.83 16.55 -6.46
C ASP A 53 8.29 16.96 -6.27
N ARG A 54 8.70 17.21 -5.02
CA ARG A 54 10.10 17.54 -4.68
C ARG A 54 11.12 16.45 -5.05
N PHE A 55 10.68 15.21 -5.21
CA PHE A 55 11.56 14.09 -5.59
C PHE A 55 11.67 13.89 -7.11
N GLY A 56 10.79 14.50 -7.91
CA GLY A 56 10.76 14.32 -9.36
C GLY A 56 10.64 12.82 -9.72
N GLU A 57 11.60 12.28 -10.49
CA GLU A 57 11.62 10.88 -10.89
C GLU A 57 12.42 9.98 -9.93
N ARG A 58 12.97 10.53 -8.86
CA ARG A 58 13.82 9.81 -7.93
C ARG A 58 13.01 8.84 -7.07
N GLN A 59 13.24 7.55 -7.25
CA GLN A 59 12.48 6.48 -6.61
C GLN A 59 12.91 6.18 -5.18
N TYR A 60 14.14 6.53 -4.81
CA TYR A 60 14.73 6.20 -3.52
C TYR A 60 15.23 7.45 -2.80
N LEU A 61 15.14 7.41 -1.49
CA LEU A 61 15.77 8.37 -0.60
C LEU A 61 17.29 8.20 -0.65
N THR A 62 18.03 9.26 -0.32
CA THR A 62 19.44 9.12 0.02
C THR A 62 19.58 8.62 1.47
N ASP A 63 20.77 8.12 1.82
CA ASP A 63 21.04 7.67 3.20
C ASP A 63 20.87 8.81 4.21
N GLU A 64 21.23 10.05 3.83
CA GLU A 64 21.06 11.22 4.68
C GLU A 64 19.57 11.57 4.88
N GLU A 65 18.76 11.45 3.82
CA GLU A 65 17.31 11.68 3.92
C GLU A 65 16.65 10.60 4.77
N GLN A 66 17.05 9.35 4.63
CA GLN A 66 16.52 8.27 5.44
C GLN A 66 16.86 8.46 6.92
N MET A 67 18.12 8.76 7.25
CA MET A 67 18.54 9.06 8.63
C MET A 67 17.83 10.30 9.20
N LEU A 68 17.57 11.30 8.35
CA LEU A 68 16.81 12.48 8.76
C LEU A 68 15.37 12.11 9.10
N LEU A 69 14.71 11.32 8.26
CA LEU A 69 13.34 10.84 8.49
C LEU A 69 13.25 10.03 9.78
N GLU A 70 14.13 9.05 9.99
CA GLU A 70 14.16 8.22 11.19
C GLU A 70 14.22 9.07 12.47
N ARG A 71 15.14 10.03 12.50
CA ARG A 71 15.26 10.94 13.63
C ARG A 71 14.01 11.80 13.84
N ARG A 72 13.50 12.40 12.75
CA ARG A 72 12.35 13.32 12.82
C ARG A 72 11.05 12.62 13.16
N VAL A 73 10.83 11.41 12.66
CA VAL A 73 9.66 10.62 13.00
C VAL A 73 9.66 10.26 14.49
N SER A 74 10.84 9.95 15.05
CA SER A 74 10.96 9.73 16.50
C SER A 74 10.67 11.01 17.29
N GLU A 75 11.22 12.17 16.86
CA GLU A 75 10.94 13.47 17.49
C GLU A 75 9.43 13.78 17.47
N ILE A 76 8.75 13.56 16.33
CA ILE A 76 7.31 13.78 16.21
C ILE A 76 6.49 12.85 17.13
N ALA A 77 6.93 11.60 17.27
CA ALA A 77 6.25 10.64 18.15
C ALA A 77 6.37 10.97 19.63
N ASP A 78 7.44 11.67 20.01
CA ASP A 78 7.70 12.09 21.39
C ASP A 78 7.05 13.44 21.76
N GLU A 79 6.47 14.16 20.79
CA GLU A 79 5.84 15.45 21.04
C GLU A 79 4.39 15.29 21.54
N ASP A 80 3.97 16.19 22.43
CA ASP A 80 2.58 16.34 22.86
C ASP A 80 1.80 17.07 21.75
N GLY A 81 1.10 16.33 20.91
CA GLY A 81 0.32 16.90 19.82
C GLY A 81 -0.62 15.88 19.19
N ASP A 82 -1.45 16.37 18.27
CA ASP A 82 -2.31 15.49 17.51
C ASP A 82 -1.48 14.55 16.62
N ALA A 83 -1.92 13.32 16.51
CA ALA A 83 -1.28 12.33 15.69
C ALA A 83 -1.35 12.71 14.21
N LEU A 84 -0.22 12.64 13.51
CA LEU A 84 -0.14 12.77 12.06
C LEU A 84 -0.29 11.40 11.41
N PHE A 85 -1.04 11.33 10.32
CA PHE A 85 -1.31 10.10 9.60
C PHE A 85 -0.78 10.15 8.17
N GLY A 86 -0.43 8.99 7.63
CA GLY A 86 -0.08 8.83 6.22
C GLY A 86 1.00 9.79 5.74
N ASP A 87 0.72 10.45 4.63
CA ASP A 87 1.65 11.38 3.95
C ASP A 87 2.05 12.58 4.82
N GLY A 88 1.19 12.97 5.77
CA GLY A 88 1.45 14.10 6.67
C GLY A 88 2.68 13.90 7.56
N VAL A 89 2.93 12.69 8.04
CA VAL A 89 4.13 12.35 8.82
C VAL A 89 5.39 12.51 7.98
N PHE A 90 5.36 12.01 6.76
CA PHE A 90 6.49 12.05 5.85
C PHE A 90 6.85 13.50 5.47
N GLU A 91 5.84 14.31 5.14
CA GLU A 91 6.04 15.73 4.83
C GLU A 91 6.54 16.53 6.04
N ALA A 92 5.94 16.33 7.21
CA ALA A 92 6.37 16.99 8.45
C ALA A 92 7.83 16.67 8.78
N ALA A 93 8.20 15.39 8.69
CA ALA A 93 9.56 14.95 8.95
C ALA A 93 10.58 15.57 7.97
N LEU A 94 10.24 15.69 6.69
CA LEU A 94 11.13 16.28 5.69
C LEU A 94 11.19 17.82 5.75
N SER A 95 10.09 18.49 6.08
CA SER A 95 10.02 19.95 6.14
C SER A 95 10.49 20.51 7.47
N GLY A 96 10.49 19.73 8.52
CA GLY A 96 10.78 20.17 9.89
C GLY A 96 9.66 21.02 10.51
N VAL A 97 8.49 21.06 9.89
CA VAL A 97 7.31 21.76 10.40
C VAL A 97 6.32 20.71 10.87
N VAL A 98 6.07 20.67 12.17
CA VAL A 98 5.03 19.84 12.75
C VAL A 98 3.82 20.72 13.01
N ASN A 99 2.70 20.39 12.40
CA ASN A 99 1.41 20.99 12.76
C ASN A 99 0.85 20.19 13.92
N SER A 100 0.67 20.84 15.06
CA SER A 100 0.10 20.19 16.24
C SER A 100 -1.41 19.91 16.14
N TYR A 101 -2.02 20.22 15.02
CA TYR A 101 -3.44 20.01 14.76
C TYR A 101 -3.66 19.62 13.31
N ASP A 102 -4.26 18.45 13.11
CA ASP A 102 -4.73 18.00 11.80
C ASP A 102 -6.27 17.91 11.82
N PRO A 103 -6.96 18.83 11.16
CA PRO A 103 -8.42 18.85 11.15
C PRO A 103 -9.04 17.63 10.45
N SER A 104 -8.26 16.87 9.68
CA SER A 104 -8.73 15.66 8.98
C SER A 104 -8.81 14.45 9.89
N THR A 105 -8.01 14.42 10.96
CA THR A 105 -7.89 13.26 11.87
C THR A 105 -8.61 13.47 13.20
N GLY A 106 -8.97 14.70 13.56
CA GLY A 106 -9.51 15.03 14.89
C GLY A 106 -8.43 14.99 15.97
N ASN A 107 -8.84 14.87 17.23
CA ASN A 107 -7.97 14.93 18.39
C ASN A 107 -7.46 13.51 18.76
N TYR A 108 -6.66 12.90 17.94
CA TYR A 108 -5.98 11.65 18.25
C TYR A 108 -4.61 11.94 18.86
N ASP A 109 -4.37 11.37 20.03
CA ASP A 109 -3.07 11.36 20.69
C ASP A 109 -2.10 10.45 19.93
N GLN A 110 -0.78 10.76 19.96
CA GLN A 110 0.28 9.92 19.39
C GLN A 110 0.27 8.49 19.96
N ALA A 111 -0.21 8.30 21.20
CA ALA A 111 -0.33 6.98 21.82
C ALA A 111 -1.29 6.01 21.08
N TRP A 112 -2.15 6.50 20.21
CA TRP A 112 -3.03 5.68 19.37
C TRP A 112 -2.35 5.14 18.12
N LEU A 113 -1.17 5.64 17.80
CA LEU A 113 -0.43 5.21 16.62
C LEU A 113 0.47 4.03 16.94
N VAL A 114 0.62 3.15 15.98
CA VAL A 114 1.62 2.09 16.00
C VAL A 114 3.00 2.63 15.64
N ASP A 115 4.05 1.90 15.99
CA ASP A 115 5.41 2.19 15.53
C ASP A 115 5.44 2.33 14.01
N ARG A 116 6.12 3.37 13.54
CA ARG A 116 6.16 3.72 12.12
C ARG A 116 7.37 3.10 11.44
N GLU A 117 7.15 2.56 10.27
CA GLU A 117 8.21 2.00 9.44
C GLU A 117 8.63 2.98 8.35
N ILE A 118 9.94 3.11 8.17
CA ILE A 118 10.56 3.96 7.17
C ILE A 118 11.20 3.07 6.11
N HIS A 119 10.70 3.17 4.89
CA HIS A 119 11.31 2.53 3.74
C HIS A 119 12.16 3.55 2.98
N ASN A 120 13.16 3.08 2.26
CA ASN A 120 14.02 3.95 1.44
C ASN A 120 13.34 4.44 0.15
N ARG A 121 12.03 4.22 -0.02
CA ARG A 121 11.28 4.64 -1.20
C ARG A 121 10.64 6.02 -1.01
N THR A 122 10.50 6.74 -2.12
CA THR A 122 9.84 8.05 -2.18
C THR A 122 8.35 7.97 -2.46
N SER A 123 7.84 6.77 -2.80
CA SER A 123 6.41 6.47 -3.00
C SER A 123 6.15 4.98 -2.86
N GLN A 124 4.89 4.64 -2.50
CA GLN A 124 4.43 3.24 -2.57
C GLN A 124 4.15 2.83 -4.02
N ILE A 125 3.69 3.77 -4.87
CA ILE A 125 3.53 3.51 -6.31
C ILE A 125 4.91 3.35 -6.94
N VAL A 126 5.17 2.18 -7.52
CA VAL A 126 6.42 1.82 -8.18
C VAL A 126 6.29 1.70 -9.69
N ASP A 127 5.09 1.51 -10.16
CA ASP A 127 4.70 1.52 -11.57
C ASP A 127 3.36 2.27 -11.71
N PRO A 128 3.33 3.35 -12.48
CA PRO A 128 4.39 3.95 -13.32
C PRO A 128 5.59 4.50 -12.52
N LEU A 129 6.76 4.57 -13.18
CA LEU A 129 8.02 5.01 -12.54
C LEU A 129 8.00 6.44 -11.99
N ASN A 130 7.08 7.28 -12.46
CA ASN A 130 6.87 8.62 -11.90
C ASN A 130 6.28 8.60 -10.47
N GLY A 131 5.84 7.42 -9.99
CA GLY A 131 5.28 7.25 -8.66
C GLY A 131 3.94 7.94 -8.44
N LYS A 132 3.17 8.14 -9.50
CA LYS A 132 1.83 8.74 -9.47
C LYS A 132 0.81 7.74 -9.97
N TYR A 133 -0.43 7.91 -9.55
CA TYR A 133 -1.51 7.13 -10.13
C TYR A 133 -1.54 7.29 -11.66
N PRO A 134 -1.65 6.21 -12.42
CA PRO A 134 -1.83 6.32 -13.86
C PRO A 134 -3.17 6.98 -14.17
N PRO A 135 -3.26 7.75 -15.27
CA PRO A 135 -4.52 8.28 -15.73
C PRO A 135 -5.50 7.14 -16.02
N LEU A 136 -6.77 7.35 -15.72
CA LEU A 136 -7.80 6.36 -16.03
C LEU A 136 -7.96 6.16 -17.53
N ALA A 137 -8.19 4.93 -17.93
CA ALA A 137 -8.69 4.64 -19.25
C ALA A 137 -10.05 5.32 -19.42
N GLY A 138 -10.13 6.41 -20.22
CA GLY A 138 -11.33 7.21 -20.44
C GLY A 138 -11.36 8.58 -19.76
N GLU A 139 -10.29 9.02 -19.16
CA GLU A 139 -10.17 10.32 -18.48
C GLU A 139 -10.29 11.55 -19.41
N ALA A 140 -10.50 11.33 -20.70
CA ALA A 140 -10.90 12.40 -21.63
C ALA A 140 -12.21 13.10 -21.23
N ASP A 141 -12.94 12.53 -20.28
CA ASP A 141 -14.25 13.03 -19.82
C ASP A 141 -14.20 13.73 -18.45
N GLY A 142 -13.03 14.05 -17.92
CA GLY A 142 -12.88 14.85 -16.70
C GLY A 142 -13.25 14.14 -15.39
N VAL A 143 -13.32 12.82 -15.40
CA VAL A 143 -13.51 12.03 -14.18
C VAL A 143 -12.19 11.91 -13.46
N THR A 144 -12.00 12.68 -12.41
CA THR A 144 -10.83 12.57 -11.53
C THR A 144 -10.93 11.31 -10.70
N TYR A 145 -9.96 10.42 -10.90
CA TYR A 145 -9.75 9.24 -10.06
C TYR A 145 -9.26 9.67 -8.67
N ASN A 146 -9.87 9.08 -7.65
CA ASN A 146 -9.31 9.01 -6.31
C ASN A 146 -9.14 10.28 -5.47
N LYS A 147 -10.08 11.16 -5.53
CA LYS A 147 -10.40 11.71 -4.21
C LYS A 147 -11.40 10.73 -3.60
N PRO A 148 -11.19 10.22 -2.38
CA PRO A 148 -12.29 9.73 -1.58
C PRO A 148 -13.39 10.76 -1.76
N GLN A 149 -14.60 10.33 -2.13
CA GLN A 149 -15.69 11.30 -2.20
C GLN A 149 -15.74 11.91 -0.81
N GLN A 150 -15.29 13.16 -0.69
CA GLN A 150 -15.55 13.89 0.53
C GLN A 150 -17.05 13.91 0.66
N GLY A 151 -17.56 13.29 1.72
CA GLY A 151 -18.97 13.30 2.01
C GLY A 151 -19.49 14.72 1.93
N ASN A 152 -20.70 14.88 1.46
CA ASN A 152 -21.34 16.20 1.42
C ASN A 152 -21.34 16.77 2.85
N THR A 153 -20.76 17.95 3.04
CA THR A 153 -20.71 18.60 4.37
C THR A 153 -22.09 18.98 4.91
N ASN A 154 -23.10 19.02 4.03
CA ASN A 154 -24.50 19.22 4.39
C ASN A 154 -25.37 18.16 3.69
N PRO A 155 -25.34 16.90 4.12
CA PRO A 155 -26.10 15.84 3.49
C PRO A 155 -27.62 16.06 3.69
N GLU A 156 -28.37 16.04 2.61
CA GLU A 156 -29.84 16.09 2.62
C GLU A 156 -30.44 14.67 2.69
N SER A 157 -29.65 13.68 2.30
CA SER A 157 -30.03 12.27 2.33
C SER A 157 -28.83 11.37 2.63
N TRP A 158 -29.11 10.12 2.98
CA TRP A 158 -28.08 9.09 3.15
C TRP A 158 -27.28 8.79 1.85
N LEU A 159 -27.81 9.14 0.69
CA LEU A 159 -27.11 8.99 -0.60
C LEU A 159 -25.98 10.00 -0.78
N ASP A 160 -26.01 11.09 -0.02
CA ASP A 160 -25.00 12.13 -0.05
C ASP A 160 -23.78 11.80 0.84
N LEU A 161 -23.91 10.74 1.63
CA LEU A 161 -22.84 10.21 2.48
C LEU A 161 -22.05 9.13 1.73
N THR A 162 -20.76 9.08 1.96
CA THR A 162 -19.90 8.01 1.45
C THR A 162 -20.24 6.66 2.12
N VAL A 163 -19.72 5.57 1.63
CA VAL A 163 -19.97 4.25 2.23
C VAL A 163 -19.26 4.08 3.57
N ASP A 164 -18.14 4.74 3.75
CA ASP A 164 -17.39 4.83 5.01
C ASP A 164 -18.12 5.70 6.04
N ASP A 165 -18.63 6.88 5.65
CA ASP A 165 -19.48 7.71 6.54
C ASP A 165 -20.71 6.95 7.05
N ARG A 166 -21.20 5.99 6.28
CA ARG A 166 -22.31 5.12 6.64
C ARG A 166 -21.89 3.84 7.36
N CYS A 167 -20.61 3.70 7.70
CA CYS A 167 -20.03 2.51 8.32
C CYS A 167 -20.32 1.20 7.55
N ILE A 168 -20.37 1.25 6.22
CA ILE A 168 -20.62 0.07 5.39
C ILE A 168 -19.33 -0.65 5.08
N SER A 169 -18.32 0.05 4.57
CA SER A 169 -17.02 -0.50 4.18
C SER A 169 -16.05 0.61 3.77
N TYR A 170 -14.77 0.38 3.95
CA TYR A 170 -13.70 1.15 3.28
C TYR A 170 -13.32 0.57 1.90
N GLY A 171 -13.98 -0.50 1.49
CA GLY A 171 -13.68 -1.17 0.21
C GLY A 171 -12.56 -2.21 0.31
N ALA A 172 -12.13 -2.72 -0.85
CA ALA A 172 -11.05 -3.68 -0.96
C ALA A 172 -10.23 -3.44 -2.24
N PRO A 173 -8.90 -3.50 -2.15
CA PRO A 173 -8.11 -3.59 -0.92
C PRO A 173 -8.15 -2.26 -0.15
N TYR A 174 -8.10 -2.33 1.17
CA TYR A 174 -7.95 -1.15 2.00
C TYR A 174 -6.53 -1.09 2.54
N LEU A 175 -5.80 -0.08 2.14
CA LEU A 175 -4.41 0.15 2.52
C LEU A 175 -4.35 1.34 3.47
N ASN A 176 -4.75 1.12 4.72
CA ASN A 176 -4.52 2.09 5.77
C ASN A 176 -3.11 1.94 6.35
N ALA A 177 -2.52 3.03 6.80
CA ALA A 177 -1.22 3.03 7.43
C ALA A 177 -1.27 3.75 8.79
N GLY A 178 -0.69 3.15 9.80
CA GLY A 178 -0.44 3.78 11.10
C GLY A 178 -1.60 3.77 12.10
N TYR A 179 -2.84 3.60 11.69
CA TYR A 179 -4.01 3.56 12.57
C TYR A 179 -5.03 2.55 12.07
N ASN A 180 -5.46 1.63 12.95
CA ASN A 180 -6.35 0.51 12.58
C ASN A 180 -5.90 -0.19 11.30
N SER A 181 -4.59 -0.40 11.16
CA SER A 181 -3.93 -0.85 9.93
C SER A 181 -3.59 -2.34 9.95
N TYR A 182 -4.06 -3.07 10.95
CA TYR A 182 -3.78 -4.48 11.05
C TYR A 182 -4.71 -5.33 10.20
N TRP A 183 -4.10 -6.35 9.61
CA TRP A 183 -4.80 -7.43 8.91
C TRP A 183 -4.51 -8.75 9.60
N GLN A 184 -5.55 -9.47 9.94
CA GLN A 184 -5.40 -10.87 10.36
C GLN A 184 -5.62 -11.78 9.17
N ILE A 185 -4.62 -12.61 8.87
CA ILE A 185 -4.70 -13.62 7.82
C ILE A 185 -4.88 -14.99 8.46
N VAL A 186 -5.91 -15.70 8.03
CA VAL A 186 -6.21 -17.08 8.44
C VAL A 186 -6.28 -17.95 7.18
N GLN A 187 -5.64 -19.11 7.23
CA GLN A 187 -5.61 -20.06 6.10
C GLN A 187 -6.26 -21.39 6.45
N SER A 188 -6.91 -21.95 5.46
CA SER A 188 -7.32 -23.34 5.41
C SER A 188 -6.91 -23.93 4.07
N LYS A 189 -7.09 -25.22 3.90
CA LYS A 189 -6.79 -25.91 2.63
C LYS A 189 -7.45 -25.24 1.42
N THR A 190 -8.64 -24.68 1.59
CA THR A 190 -9.50 -24.22 0.48
C THR A 190 -9.82 -22.73 0.49
N HIS A 191 -9.44 -22.02 1.54
CA HIS A 191 -9.73 -20.59 1.68
C HIS A 191 -8.64 -19.86 2.43
N VAL A 192 -8.45 -18.61 2.06
CA VAL A 192 -7.78 -17.59 2.87
C VAL A 192 -8.84 -16.58 3.33
N VAL A 193 -8.77 -16.17 4.59
CA VAL A 193 -9.61 -15.11 5.13
C VAL A 193 -8.70 -13.98 5.56
N ILE A 194 -8.97 -12.77 5.06
CA ILE A 194 -8.28 -11.54 5.47
C ILE A 194 -9.31 -10.69 6.23
N VAL A 195 -9.06 -10.52 7.51
CA VAL A 195 -9.87 -9.64 8.39
C VAL A 195 -9.11 -8.33 8.55
N GLN A 196 -9.74 -7.23 8.20
CA GLN A 196 -9.21 -5.88 8.38
C GLN A 196 -9.66 -5.34 9.74
N GLU A 197 -8.76 -4.69 10.46
CA GLU A 197 -9.10 -4.04 11.72
C GLU A 197 -10.09 -2.90 11.52
N MET A 198 -9.81 -2.03 10.55
CA MET A 198 -10.71 -0.94 10.19
C MET A 198 -12.00 -1.51 9.61
N MET A 199 -13.15 -1.09 10.13
CA MET A 199 -14.50 -1.57 9.79
C MET A 199 -14.71 -3.08 10.06
N HIS A 200 -13.71 -3.79 10.59
CA HIS A 200 -13.71 -5.25 10.83
C HIS A 200 -14.28 -6.07 9.66
N ASP A 201 -14.01 -5.58 8.46
CA ASP A 201 -14.38 -6.26 7.23
C ASP A 201 -13.60 -7.57 7.05
N ALA A 202 -14.29 -8.63 6.67
CA ALA A 202 -13.69 -9.92 6.40
C ALA A 202 -13.88 -10.32 4.94
N ARG A 203 -12.77 -10.60 4.26
CA ARG A 203 -12.75 -11.11 2.88
C ARG A 203 -12.47 -12.61 2.91
N VAL A 204 -13.41 -13.41 2.44
CA VAL A 204 -13.25 -14.86 2.29
C VAL A 204 -12.86 -15.16 0.86
N ILE A 205 -11.65 -15.66 0.66
CA ILE A 205 -11.02 -15.86 -0.64
C ILE A 205 -10.89 -17.37 -0.88
N PRO A 206 -11.71 -17.95 -1.78
CA PRO A 206 -11.56 -19.33 -2.17
C PRO A 206 -10.26 -19.60 -2.93
N LEU A 207 -9.58 -20.68 -2.58
CA LEU A 207 -8.38 -21.20 -3.26
C LEU A 207 -8.72 -22.32 -4.25
N ILE A 208 -9.99 -22.58 -4.45
CA ILE A 208 -10.48 -23.58 -5.38
C ILE A 208 -10.68 -22.97 -6.76
N GLU A 209 -10.28 -23.71 -7.79
CA GLU A 209 -10.49 -23.29 -9.17
C GLU A 209 -11.97 -23.29 -9.50
N ARG A 210 -12.54 -22.10 -9.66
CA ARG A 210 -13.89 -21.87 -10.09
C ARG A 210 -14.01 -20.49 -10.74
N PRO A 211 -14.90 -20.28 -11.70
CA PRO A 211 -15.11 -18.98 -12.33
C PRO A 211 -15.63 -17.96 -11.30
N HIS A 212 -15.42 -16.70 -11.59
CA HIS A 212 -16.09 -15.61 -10.89
C HIS A 212 -17.61 -15.72 -11.04
N ILE A 213 -18.34 -15.08 -10.14
CA ILE A 213 -19.79 -14.98 -10.21
C ILE A 213 -20.20 -14.18 -11.45
N ASP A 214 -21.47 -14.28 -11.85
CA ASP A 214 -22.02 -13.54 -12.98
C ASP A 214 -21.72 -12.02 -12.84
N GLU A 215 -21.25 -11.40 -13.90
CA GLU A 215 -20.85 -9.99 -13.93
C GLU A 215 -21.96 -9.01 -13.51
N LYS A 216 -23.22 -9.41 -13.54
CA LYS A 216 -24.36 -8.62 -13.07
C LYS A 216 -24.46 -8.54 -11.55
N ILE A 217 -23.83 -9.48 -10.85
CA ILE A 217 -23.79 -9.50 -9.39
C ILE A 217 -22.58 -8.65 -8.94
N ARG A 218 -22.85 -7.62 -8.15
CA ARG A 218 -21.84 -6.69 -7.68
C ARG A 218 -21.77 -6.69 -6.16
N LEU A 219 -20.56 -6.76 -5.62
CA LEU A 219 -20.30 -6.85 -4.19
C LEU A 219 -19.45 -5.67 -3.71
N TRP A 220 -19.57 -5.29 -2.44
CA TRP A 220 -18.80 -4.19 -1.86
C TRP A 220 -17.30 -4.41 -1.97
N HIS A 221 -16.83 -5.62 -1.67
CA HIS A 221 -15.42 -6.02 -1.76
C HIS A 221 -15.09 -6.79 -3.04
N GLY A 222 -16.00 -6.83 -4.01
CA GLY A 222 -15.85 -7.65 -5.19
C GLY A 222 -15.94 -9.15 -4.91
N ASP A 223 -15.70 -9.94 -5.93
CA ASP A 223 -15.62 -11.40 -5.89
C ASP A 223 -14.16 -11.82 -6.06
N SER A 224 -13.57 -12.35 -5.00
CA SER A 224 -12.14 -12.72 -4.95
C SER A 224 -11.92 -14.18 -5.25
N ARG A 225 -10.80 -14.49 -5.94
CA ARG A 225 -10.26 -15.83 -6.15
C ARG A 225 -8.77 -15.81 -5.85
N GLY A 226 -8.28 -16.82 -5.13
CA GLY A 226 -6.88 -16.92 -4.75
C GLY A 226 -6.25 -18.20 -5.27
N TYR A 227 -4.94 -18.12 -5.53
CA TYR A 227 -4.09 -19.27 -5.79
C TYR A 227 -2.66 -18.96 -5.34
N PHE A 228 -1.87 -20.02 -5.12
CA PHE A 228 -0.45 -19.88 -4.83
C PHE A 228 0.37 -20.00 -6.12
N ASP A 229 1.22 -19.01 -6.38
CA ASP A 229 2.27 -19.04 -7.39
C ASP A 229 3.63 -19.10 -6.65
N GLY A 230 4.15 -20.32 -6.51
CA GLY A 230 5.28 -20.57 -5.64
C GLY A 230 4.97 -20.21 -4.18
N GLU A 231 5.71 -19.27 -3.63
CA GLU A 231 5.55 -18.80 -2.24
C GLU A 231 4.63 -17.56 -2.12
N THR A 232 4.04 -17.11 -3.22
CA THR A 232 3.20 -15.95 -3.30
C THR A 232 1.73 -16.34 -3.39
N LEU A 233 0.91 -15.82 -2.48
CA LEU A 233 -0.54 -15.84 -2.65
C LEU A 233 -0.93 -14.74 -3.63
N VAL A 234 -1.58 -15.13 -4.72
CA VAL A 234 -2.16 -14.20 -5.72
C VAL A 234 -3.67 -14.20 -5.56
N ILE A 235 -4.25 -13.01 -5.46
CA ILE A 235 -5.69 -12.83 -5.34
C ILE A 235 -6.16 -11.96 -6.49
N GLU A 236 -7.04 -12.50 -7.32
CA GLU A 236 -7.76 -11.73 -8.33
C GLU A 236 -9.15 -11.38 -7.80
N THR A 237 -9.53 -10.11 -7.91
CA THR A 237 -10.83 -9.61 -7.48
C THR A 237 -11.51 -8.81 -8.58
N THR A 238 -12.73 -9.19 -8.90
CA THR A 238 -13.59 -8.56 -9.91
C THR A 238 -14.96 -8.21 -9.30
N ASN A 239 -15.93 -7.85 -10.10
CA ASN A 239 -17.33 -7.66 -9.69
C ASN A 239 -17.56 -6.63 -8.57
N PHE A 240 -16.75 -5.58 -8.53
CA PHE A 240 -16.93 -4.49 -7.56
C PHE A 240 -18.25 -3.74 -7.81
N SER A 241 -18.91 -3.34 -6.72
CA SER A 241 -20.03 -2.42 -6.77
C SER A 241 -19.60 -1.04 -7.26
N ASP A 242 -20.39 -0.42 -8.11
CA ASP A 242 -20.22 0.99 -8.50
C ASP A 242 -20.52 1.97 -7.35
N LYS A 243 -21.03 1.46 -6.23
CA LYS A 243 -21.33 2.22 -5.01
C LYS A 243 -20.24 2.08 -3.94
N SER A 244 -19.22 1.26 -4.17
CA SER A 244 -18.08 1.13 -3.24
C SER A 244 -17.14 2.33 -3.36
N THR A 245 -16.33 2.57 -2.35
CA THR A 245 -15.37 3.70 -2.30
C THR A 245 -14.46 3.77 -3.53
N PHE A 246 -14.12 2.61 -4.11
CA PHE A 246 -13.32 2.50 -5.33
C PHE A 246 -14.18 2.17 -6.58
N GLY A 247 -15.48 2.27 -6.50
CA GLY A 247 -16.42 1.58 -7.36
C GLY A 247 -16.81 2.25 -8.67
N HIS A 248 -16.19 3.35 -9.06
CA HIS A 248 -16.56 4.04 -10.29
C HIS A 248 -16.25 3.25 -11.58
N ASN A 249 -15.49 2.16 -11.49
CA ASN A 249 -15.15 1.33 -12.62
C ASN A 249 -15.64 -0.12 -12.45
N ARG A 250 -16.76 -0.45 -13.09
CA ARG A 250 -17.32 -1.81 -13.10
C ARG A 250 -16.38 -2.85 -13.72
N SER A 251 -15.44 -2.42 -14.53
CA SER A 251 -14.45 -3.28 -15.19
C SER A 251 -13.18 -3.44 -14.39
N ARG A 252 -13.11 -2.92 -13.17
CA ARG A 252 -11.93 -2.99 -12.33
C ARG A 252 -11.60 -4.44 -12.00
N ILE A 253 -10.35 -4.79 -12.20
CA ILE A 253 -9.74 -6.04 -11.75
C ILE A 253 -8.57 -5.65 -10.85
N ASN A 254 -8.56 -6.18 -9.63
CA ASN A 254 -7.44 -6.05 -8.73
C ASN A 254 -6.67 -7.37 -8.69
N ILE A 255 -5.36 -7.29 -8.76
CA ILE A 255 -4.47 -8.42 -8.57
C ILE A 255 -3.53 -8.11 -7.41
N GLU A 256 -3.83 -8.70 -6.27
CA GLU A 256 -3.04 -8.57 -5.05
C GLU A 256 -2.06 -9.73 -4.93
N ARG A 257 -0.85 -9.45 -4.44
CA ARG A 257 0.16 -10.45 -4.17
C ARG A 257 0.70 -10.31 -2.75
N PHE A 258 0.75 -11.41 -2.04
CA PHE A 258 1.28 -11.51 -0.68
C PHE A 258 2.43 -12.51 -0.67
N THR A 259 3.63 -12.03 -0.37
CA THR A 259 4.83 -12.86 -0.28
C THR A 259 5.50 -12.64 1.06
N ARG A 260 5.56 -13.66 1.91
CA ARG A 260 6.29 -13.56 3.17
C ARG A 260 7.78 -13.62 2.89
N ILE A 261 8.52 -12.55 3.21
CA ILE A 261 9.93 -12.39 2.86
C ILE A 261 10.90 -12.71 4.00
N ASN A 262 10.39 -12.72 5.23
CA ASN A 262 11.08 -13.24 6.42
C ASN A 262 10.06 -13.56 7.52
N GLU A 263 10.53 -13.87 8.74
CA GLU A 263 9.67 -14.25 9.86
C GLU A 263 8.64 -13.16 10.23
N HIS A 264 9.00 -11.89 10.06
CA HIS A 264 8.23 -10.73 10.54
C HIS A 264 7.75 -9.80 9.43
N GLN A 265 8.09 -10.08 8.17
CA GLN A 265 7.76 -9.17 7.07
C GLN A 265 7.09 -9.89 5.91
N MET A 266 6.09 -9.22 5.38
CA MET A 266 5.36 -9.62 4.19
C MET A 266 5.43 -8.51 3.14
N LEU A 267 5.84 -8.84 1.93
CA LEU A 267 5.70 -7.98 0.78
C LEU A 267 4.27 -8.08 0.26
N TYR A 268 3.59 -6.95 0.23
CA TYR A 268 2.29 -6.80 -0.43
C TYR A 268 2.44 -5.95 -1.67
N SER A 269 1.80 -6.34 -2.76
CA SER A 269 1.69 -5.53 -3.97
C SER A 269 0.30 -5.65 -4.59
N LEU A 270 -0.14 -4.55 -5.19
CA LEU A 270 -1.40 -4.41 -5.89
C LEU A 270 -1.14 -3.87 -7.31
#